data_907d6dfe52b66b393d98bee6b326a78a
#
_entry.id   907d6dfe52b66b393d98bee6b326a78a
#
_cell.length_a   1.000
_cell.length_b   1.000
_cell.length_c   1.000
_cell.angle_alpha   90.00
_cell.angle_beta   90.00
_cell.angle_gamma   90.00
#
_symmetry.space_group_name_H-M   'P 1'
#
loop_
_entity.id
_entity.type
_entity.pdbx_description
1 polymer ?
#
loop_
_entity_poly.entity_id
_entity_poly.type
_entity_poly.pdbx_seq_one_letter_code
_entity_poly.pdbx_strand_id
1 'polypeptide(L)'
;HQSGRRQRQMCIRDRLMGTIIYLIEDPKDGFTSIPRSIYWAIVTLTTVGYGDIAPQTALGQFFASIIMILGYAIIAVPTGLISVELSKVSLNTQACSSCSYDNHDDDALFCKKCGAELNPESI
;
A
#
# COMPACT_ATOMS: atom_id res chain seq x y z
N HIS A 1 -12.77 -10.10 6.53
CA HIS A 1 -13.86 -9.43 5.79
C HIS A 1 -13.48 -8.05 5.21
N GLN A 2 -12.48 -7.36 5.73
CA GLN A 2 -12.02 -6.05 5.19
C GLN A 2 -11.15 -6.17 3.94
N SER A 3 -10.38 -7.24 3.78
CA SER A 3 -9.50 -7.47 2.63
C SER A 3 -10.26 -7.52 1.30
N GLY A 4 -11.38 -8.21 1.24
CA GLY A 4 -12.17 -8.34 0.01
C GLY A 4 -12.83 -7.03 -0.48
N ARG A 5 -13.16 -6.11 0.43
CA ARG A 5 -13.70 -4.80 0.04
C ARG A 5 -12.62 -3.91 -0.57
N ARG A 6 -11.39 -3.93 -0.05
CA ARG A 6 -10.27 -3.15 -0.58
C ARG A 6 -9.85 -3.63 -1.96
N GLN A 7 -9.75 -4.95 -2.19
CA GLN A 7 -9.47 -5.52 -3.50
C GLN A 7 -10.52 -5.13 -4.54
N ARG A 8 -11.80 -5.21 -4.19
CA ARG A 8 -12.89 -4.83 -5.09
C ARG A 8 -12.84 -3.35 -5.46
N GLN A 9 -12.48 -2.47 -4.54
CA GLN A 9 -12.31 -1.04 -4.80
C GLN A 9 -11.12 -0.75 -5.72
N MET A 10 -10.00 -1.47 -5.61
CA MET A 10 -8.88 -1.34 -6.54
C MET A 10 -9.30 -1.68 -7.98
N CYS A 11 -9.91 -2.85 -8.19
CA CYS A 11 -10.35 -3.27 -9.52
C CYS A 11 -11.37 -2.31 -10.17
N ILE A 12 -12.25 -1.71 -9.38
CA ILE A 12 -13.23 -0.72 -9.90
C ILE A 12 -12.51 0.56 -10.34
N ARG A 13 -11.56 1.04 -9.57
CA ARG A 13 -10.78 2.24 -9.88
C ARG A 13 -9.95 2.06 -11.15
N ASP A 14 -9.26 0.93 -11.29
CA ASP A 14 -8.45 0.63 -12.47
C ASP A 14 -9.30 0.63 -13.75
N ARG A 15 -10.50 0.05 -13.68
CA ARG A 15 -11.45 0.07 -14.79
C ARG A 15 -11.96 1.47 -15.11
N LEU A 16 -12.29 2.27 -14.10
CA LEU A 16 -12.72 3.66 -14.31
C LEU A 16 -11.62 4.50 -14.92
N MET A 17 -10.39 4.41 -14.41
CA MET A 17 -9.24 5.16 -14.91
C MET A 17 -8.90 4.75 -16.35
N GLY A 18 -8.90 3.46 -16.68
CA GLY A 18 -8.71 2.98 -18.05
C GLY A 18 -9.80 3.47 -19.00
N THR A 19 -11.05 3.51 -18.54
CA THR A 19 -12.16 4.01 -19.37
C THR A 19 -12.05 5.51 -19.61
N ILE A 20 -11.64 6.29 -18.62
CA ILE A 20 -11.44 7.75 -18.76
C ILE A 20 -10.37 8.03 -19.82
N ILE A 21 -9.22 7.36 -19.75
CA ILE A 21 -8.16 7.53 -20.76
C ILE A 21 -8.63 7.09 -22.14
N TYR A 22 -9.39 5.99 -22.23
CA TYR A 22 -9.97 5.55 -23.51
C TYR A 22 -10.86 6.61 -24.16
N LEU A 23 -11.59 7.41 -23.39
CA LEU A 23 -12.45 8.47 -23.90
C LEU A 23 -11.69 9.74 -24.29
N ILE A 24 -10.50 9.95 -23.74
CA ILE A 24 -9.68 11.14 -24.00
C ILE A 24 -8.72 10.92 -25.16
N GLU A 25 -8.16 9.72 -25.27
CA GLU A 25 -7.14 9.38 -26.28
C GLU A 25 -7.74 8.83 -27.57
N ASP A 26 -7.07 9.11 -28.69
CA ASP A 26 -7.45 8.60 -29.98
C ASP A 26 -7.06 7.10 -30.13
N PRO A 27 -7.85 6.26 -30.81
CA PRO A 27 -7.50 4.87 -31.08
C PRO A 27 -6.14 4.70 -31.79
N LYS A 28 -5.65 5.75 -32.45
CA LYS A 28 -4.35 5.76 -33.14
C LYS A 28 -3.16 5.66 -32.14
N ASP A 29 -3.34 6.13 -30.94
CA ASP A 29 -2.28 6.19 -29.93
C ASP A 29 -2.16 4.89 -29.10
N GLY A 30 -2.79 3.83 -29.56
CA GLY A 30 -2.75 2.51 -28.97
C GLY A 30 -3.94 2.18 -28.07
N PHE A 31 -4.80 3.13 -27.76
CA PHE A 31 -6.01 2.95 -26.95
C PHE A 31 -7.19 2.46 -27.81
N THR A 32 -6.98 1.34 -28.51
CA THR A 32 -7.94 0.80 -29.50
C THR A 32 -9.18 0.18 -28.91
N SER A 33 -9.16 -0.15 -27.61
CA SER A 33 -10.28 -0.81 -26.92
C SER A 33 -10.22 -0.56 -25.41
N ILE A 34 -11.39 -0.61 -24.75
CA ILE A 34 -11.50 -0.47 -23.29
C ILE A 34 -10.61 -1.47 -22.55
N PRO A 35 -10.56 -2.78 -22.89
CA PRO A 35 -9.66 -3.73 -22.21
C PRO A 35 -8.19 -3.34 -22.33
N ARG A 36 -7.76 -2.77 -23.47
CA ARG A 36 -6.38 -2.34 -23.68
C ARG A 36 -6.04 -1.09 -22.85
N SER A 37 -6.99 -0.21 -22.68
CA SER A 37 -6.85 0.96 -21.82
C SER A 37 -6.83 0.59 -20.33
N ILE A 38 -7.61 -0.42 -19.93
CA ILE A 38 -7.55 -0.99 -18.58
C ILE A 38 -6.20 -1.67 -18.34
N TYR A 39 -5.67 -2.41 -19.33
CA TYR A 39 -4.34 -2.99 -19.26
C TYR A 39 -3.28 -1.91 -19.01
N TRP A 40 -3.31 -0.81 -19.77
CA TRP A 40 -2.42 0.32 -19.57
C TRP A 40 -2.54 0.90 -18.14
N ALA A 41 -3.77 1.10 -17.65
CA ALA A 41 -4.01 1.62 -16.31
C ALA A 41 -3.41 0.70 -15.24
N ILE A 42 -3.60 -0.62 -15.33
CA ILE A 42 -3.05 -1.59 -14.39
C ILE A 42 -1.52 -1.54 -14.41
N VAL A 43 -0.89 -1.60 -15.58
CA VAL A 43 0.57 -1.58 -15.74
C VAL A 43 1.18 -0.28 -15.21
N THR A 44 0.49 0.83 -15.36
CA THR A 44 0.91 2.15 -14.89
C THR A 44 0.72 2.28 -13.37
N LEU A 45 -0.45 1.92 -12.84
CA LEU A 45 -0.76 2.01 -11.41
C LEU A 45 0.07 1.05 -10.56
N THR A 46 0.43 -0.10 -11.11
CA THR A 46 1.35 -1.06 -10.46
C THR A 46 2.83 -0.70 -10.61
N THR A 47 3.14 0.44 -11.25
CA THR A 47 4.51 0.93 -11.49
C THR A 47 5.38 0.05 -12.38
N VAL A 48 4.79 -0.90 -13.14
CA VAL A 48 5.53 -1.74 -14.09
C VAL A 48 6.01 -0.94 -15.29
N GLY A 49 5.11 -0.16 -15.92
CA GLY A 49 5.44 0.82 -16.94
C GLY A 49 6.17 0.26 -18.16
N TYR A 50 5.59 -0.73 -18.86
CA TYR A 50 6.21 -1.28 -20.08
C TYR A 50 6.45 -0.24 -21.17
N GLY A 51 5.67 0.86 -21.21
CA GLY A 51 5.83 1.92 -22.22
C GLY A 51 5.36 1.54 -23.62
N ASP A 52 4.65 0.44 -23.77
CA ASP A 52 4.09 -0.04 -25.03
C ASP A 52 2.87 0.78 -25.50
N ILE A 53 2.18 1.40 -24.57
CA ILE A 53 1.06 2.32 -24.77
C ILE A 53 1.24 3.49 -23.80
N ALA A 54 1.12 4.73 -24.32
CA ALA A 54 1.18 5.93 -23.51
C ALA A 54 0.31 7.02 -24.12
N PRO A 55 -0.37 7.85 -23.30
CA PRO A 55 -1.13 9.00 -23.80
C PRO A 55 -0.25 9.98 -24.59
N GLN A 56 -0.73 10.38 -25.75
CA GLN A 56 -0.02 11.31 -26.64
C GLN A 56 -0.62 12.71 -26.60
N THR A 57 -1.90 12.83 -26.23
CA THR A 57 -2.55 14.13 -26.14
C THR A 57 -2.16 14.85 -24.85
N ALA A 58 -2.10 16.19 -24.89
CA ALA A 58 -1.77 17.00 -23.71
C ALA A 58 -2.79 16.79 -22.56
N LEU A 59 -4.07 16.63 -22.89
CA LEU A 59 -5.11 16.32 -21.92
C LEU A 59 -4.94 14.92 -21.34
N GLY A 60 -4.67 13.92 -22.16
CA GLY A 60 -4.42 12.55 -21.73
C GLY A 60 -3.20 12.46 -20.81
N GLN A 61 -2.10 13.16 -21.13
CA GLN A 61 -0.92 13.23 -20.27
C GLN A 61 -1.19 13.90 -18.93
N PHE A 62 -2.00 14.96 -18.91
CA PHE A 62 -2.41 15.62 -17.68
C PHE A 62 -3.23 14.67 -16.77
N PHE A 63 -4.25 14.00 -17.32
CA PHE A 63 -5.03 13.03 -16.56
C PHE A 63 -4.19 11.81 -16.15
N ALA A 64 -3.32 11.32 -17.03
CA ALA A 64 -2.38 10.24 -16.69
C ALA A 64 -1.49 10.58 -15.50
N SER A 65 -0.99 11.81 -15.43
CA SER A 65 -0.16 12.27 -14.30
C SER A 65 -0.92 12.22 -12.98
N ILE A 66 -2.18 12.67 -12.97
CA ILE A 66 -3.04 12.59 -11.78
C ILE A 66 -3.29 11.12 -11.39
N ILE A 67 -3.58 10.26 -12.37
CA ILE A 67 -3.81 8.82 -12.16
C ILE A 67 -2.58 8.16 -11.55
N MET A 68 -1.37 8.49 -12.03
CA MET A 68 -0.11 7.96 -11.51
C MET A 68 0.12 8.35 -10.04
N ILE A 69 -0.13 9.60 -9.68
CA ILE A 69 0.00 10.09 -8.29
C ILE A 69 -1.01 9.36 -7.38
N LEU A 70 -2.26 9.22 -7.83
CA LEU A 70 -3.28 8.49 -7.08
C LEU A 70 -2.94 7.01 -6.92
N GLY A 71 -2.39 6.38 -7.96
CA GLY A 71 -1.92 4.99 -7.92
C GLY A 71 -0.83 4.79 -6.88
N TYR A 72 0.16 5.68 -6.86
CA TYR A 72 1.22 5.66 -5.85
C TYR A 72 0.68 5.80 -4.42
N ALA A 73 -0.25 6.72 -4.19
CA ALA A 73 -0.87 6.90 -2.87
C ALA A 73 -1.60 5.63 -2.38
N ILE A 74 -2.26 4.90 -3.28
CA ILE A 74 -2.98 3.66 -2.96
C ILE A 74 -2.02 2.56 -2.47
N ILE A 75 -0.79 2.51 -2.97
CA ILE A 75 0.23 1.55 -2.57
C ILE A 75 0.97 2.02 -1.31
N ALA A 76 1.32 3.30 -1.25
CA ALA A 76 2.13 3.86 -0.16
C ALA A 76 1.40 3.87 1.20
N VAL A 77 0.10 4.19 1.22
CA VAL A 77 -0.66 4.29 2.48
C VAL A 77 -0.76 2.95 3.22
N PRO A 78 -1.20 1.84 2.60
CA PRO A 78 -1.23 0.54 3.29
C PRO A 78 0.14 0.08 3.75
N THR A 79 1.17 0.28 2.93
CA THR A 79 2.55 -0.12 3.27
C THR A 79 3.08 0.68 4.46
N GLY A 80 2.82 1.99 4.49
CA GLY A 80 3.18 2.85 5.62
C GLY A 80 2.49 2.43 6.92
N LEU A 81 1.20 2.08 6.88
CA LEU A 81 0.46 1.61 8.05
C LEU A 81 1.01 0.28 8.59
N ILE A 82 1.36 -0.66 7.70
CA ILE A 82 1.96 -1.93 8.10
C ILE A 82 3.33 -1.70 8.74
N SER A 83 4.15 -0.80 8.19
CA SER A 83 5.46 -0.46 8.76
C SER A 83 5.34 0.13 10.17
N VAL A 84 4.37 1.02 10.40
CA VAL A 84 4.10 1.58 11.73
C VAL A 84 3.61 0.50 12.71
N GLU A 85 2.75 -0.41 12.25
CA GLU A 85 2.25 -1.50 13.09
C GLU A 85 3.37 -2.49 13.46
N LEU A 86 4.25 -2.82 12.51
CA LEU A 86 5.43 -3.64 12.77
C LEU A 86 6.43 -2.95 13.71
N SER A 87 6.56 -1.63 13.64
CA SER A 87 7.39 -0.87 14.59
C SER A 87 6.81 -0.84 15.99
N LYS A 88 5.48 -0.95 16.12
CA LYS A 88 4.80 -1.07 17.43
C LYS A 88 4.85 -2.48 18.00
N VAL A 89 5.00 -3.50 17.14
CA VAL A 89 5.41 -4.82 17.59
C VAL A 89 6.87 -4.69 18.02
N SER A 90 7.08 -4.15 19.21
CA SER A 90 8.41 -3.98 19.75
C SER A 90 9.10 -5.33 19.79
N LEU A 91 10.36 -5.28 19.38
CA LEU A 91 11.30 -6.37 19.56
C LEU A 91 11.66 -6.56 21.07
N ASN A 92 10.76 -6.15 21.94
CA ASN A 92 10.90 -6.40 23.37
C ASN A 92 10.59 -7.89 23.63
N THR A 93 11.52 -8.71 23.21
CA THR A 93 11.62 -10.14 23.51
C THR A 93 12.03 -10.36 24.97
N GLN A 94 11.71 -9.45 25.86
CA GLN A 94 11.94 -9.62 27.29
C GLN A 94 10.86 -10.54 27.87
N ALA A 95 11.08 -11.84 27.69
CA ALA A 95 10.34 -12.82 28.46
C ALA A 95 10.76 -12.70 29.94
N CYS A 96 9.80 -12.58 30.83
CA CYS A 96 10.07 -12.54 32.24
C CYS A 96 10.75 -13.84 32.70
N SER A 97 11.93 -13.74 33.30
CA SER A 97 12.70 -14.88 33.77
C SER A 97 11.98 -15.71 34.88
N SER A 98 11.03 -15.09 35.61
CA SER A 98 10.29 -15.73 36.64
C SER A 98 9.00 -16.44 36.22
N CYS A 99 8.25 -15.89 35.23
CA CYS A 99 6.96 -16.45 34.83
C CYS A 99 6.81 -16.68 33.33
N SER A 100 7.86 -16.47 32.54
CA SER A 100 7.90 -16.62 31.06
C SER A 100 6.81 -15.86 30.30
N TYR A 101 6.29 -14.78 30.89
CA TYR A 101 5.34 -13.91 30.20
C TYR A 101 6.10 -12.96 29.29
N ASP A 102 5.68 -12.82 28.02
CA ASP A 102 6.39 -12.15 26.93
C ASP A 102 5.69 -10.91 26.36
N ASN A 103 4.50 -10.54 26.87
CA ASN A 103 3.73 -9.41 26.36
C ASN A 103 3.82 -8.19 27.29
N HIS A 104 5.03 -7.59 27.33
CA HIS A 104 5.30 -6.37 28.08
C HIS A 104 5.29 -5.15 27.16
N ASP A 105 5.11 -3.93 27.74
CA ASP A 105 5.32 -2.68 27.04
C ASP A 105 6.83 -2.42 26.88
N ASP A 106 7.23 -1.59 25.89
CA ASP A 106 8.62 -1.34 25.54
C ASP A 106 9.44 -0.69 26.65
N ASP A 107 8.77 0.06 27.52
CA ASP A 107 9.32 0.78 28.66
C ASP A 107 9.04 0.09 29.99
N ALA A 108 8.55 -1.16 29.97
CA ALA A 108 8.20 -1.89 31.18
C ALA A 108 9.45 -2.29 31.96
N LEU A 109 9.63 -1.71 33.13
CA LEU A 109 10.67 -2.08 34.09
C LEU A 109 10.30 -3.32 34.94
N PHE A 110 9.00 -3.59 35.07
CA PHE A 110 8.47 -4.68 35.88
C PHE A 110 7.48 -5.53 35.11
N CYS A 111 7.48 -6.82 35.38
CA CYS A 111 6.55 -7.77 34.81
C CYS A 111 5.10 -7.46 35.22
N LYS A 112 4.20 -7.29 34.26
CA LYS A 112 2.77 -7.04 34.54
C LYS A 112 2.07 -8.19 35.25
N LYS A 113 2.62 -9.42 35.18
CA LYS A 113 1.99 -10.62 35.73
C LYS A 113 2.51 -11.01 37.11
N CYS A 114 3.81 -10.91 37.35
CA CYS A 114 4.42 -11.35 38.61
C CYS A 114 5.17 -10.24 39.38
N GLY A 115 5.31 -9.04 38.76
CA GLY A 115 6.00 -7.93 39.40
C GLY A 115 7.54 -8.05 39.45
N ALA A 116 8.12 -9.07 38.81
CA ALA A 116 9.56 -9.23 38.76
C ALA A 116 10.20 -8.17 37.85
N GLU A 117 11.40 -7.71 38.15
CA GLU A 117 12.17 -6.76 37.41
C GLU A 117 12.63 -7.38 36.06
N LEU A 118 12.41 -6.67 34.94
CA LEU A 118 12.65 -7.19 33.59
C LEU A 118 14.04 -6.82 33.05
N ASN A 119 14.67 -5.76 33.56
CA ASN A 119 15.94 -5.26 33.11
C ASN A 119 16.86 -4.83 34.28
N PRO A 120 17.63 -5.74 34.87
CA PRO A 120 18.53 -5.38 35.96
C PRO A 120 19.80 -4.61 35.48
N GLU A 121 20.00 -4.41 34.17
CA GLU A 121 21.25 -3.81 33.66
C GLU A 121 21.08 -2.32 33.20
N SER A 122 19.96 -1.67 33.48
CA SER A 122 19.74 -0.28 33.07
C SER A 122 19.86 0.74 34.21
N ILE A 123 20.81 0.52 35.13
CA ILE A 123 21.21 1.51 36.15
C ILE A 123 22.62 2.03 35.82
#